data_265b069ff1982edd172b4957f00d4337
#
_entry.id   265b069ff1982edd172b4957f00d4337
#
_cell.length_a   1.000
_cell.length_b   1.000
_cell.length_c   1.000
_cell.angle_alpha   90.00
_cell.angle_beta   90.00
_cell.angle_gamma   90.00
#
_symmetry.space_group_name_H-M   'P 1'
#
loop_
_entity.id
_entity.type
_entity.pdbx_description
1 polymer ?
#
loop_
_entity_poly.entity_id
_entity_poly.type
_entity_poly.pdbx_seq_one_letter_code
_entity_poly.pdbx_strand_id
1 'polypeptide(L)'
;MPNWHRFVPSDFEYDFEQDKLSAHGVTFDEAVECFFSDFQIRRNKRYRDRYQLLGRTLGGRTLKIIFQLKPKNVVRIITGWDI
;
A
#
# COMPACT_ATOMS: atom_id res chain seq x y z
N MET A 1 5.30 17.13 -5.10
CA MET A 1 5.19 16.02 -4.13
C MET A 1 3.75 15.90 -3.65
N PRO A 2 3.18 14.71 -3.64
CA PRO A 2 1.86 14.54 -3.05
C PRO A 2 1.88 14.88 -1.55
N ASN A 3 0.79 15.44 -1.06
CA ASN A 3 0.63 15.66 0.36
C ASN A 3 0.02 14.41 0.98
N TRP A 4 0.86 13.58 1.56
CA TRP A 4 0.44 12.29 2.09
C TRP A 4 -0.53 12.39 3.27
N HIS A 5 -0.53 13.52 4.00
CA HIS A 5 -1.48 13.73 5.10
C HIS A 5 -2.91 13.91 4.61
N ARG A 6 -3.08 14.32 3.35
CA ARG A 6 -4.39 14.50 2.71
C ARG A 6 -4.63 13.51 1.59
N PHE A 7 -3.75 12.51 1.48
CA PHE A 7 -3.84 11.54 0.40
C PHE A 7 -4.99 10.58 0.68
N VAL A 8 -5.97 10.59 -0.23
CA VAL A 8 -7.07 9.63 -0.20
C VAL A 8 -7.10 8.98 -1.57
N PRO A 9 -6.64 7.75 -1.71
CA PRO A 9 -6.70 7.07 -3.00
C PRO A 9 -8.14 6.96 -3.49
N SER A 10 -8.37 7.31 -4.74
CA SER A 10 -9.69 7.20 -5.34
C SER A 10 -9.98 5.78 -5.84
N ASP A 11 -8.93 5.00 -6.04
CA ASP A 11 -9.06 3.64 -6.56
C ASP A 11 -7.83 2.82 -6.18
N PHE A 12 -8.04 1.51 -6.05
CA PHE A 12 -6.98 0.55 -5.75
C PHE A 12 -6.95 -0.53 -6.82
N GLU A 13 -5.76 -0.88 -7.28
CA GLU A 13 -5.52 -1.98 -8.21
C GLU A 13 -4.62 -3.04 -7.57
N TYR A 14 -4.79 -4.28 -7.98
CA TYR A 14 -3.97 -5.38 -7.51
C TYR A 14 -3.98 -6.54 -8.52
N ASP A 15 -2.83 -7.17 -8.70
CA ASP A 15 -2.71 -8.35 -9.56
C ASP A 15 -3.08 -9.60 -8.74
N PHE A 16 -4.34 -9.99 -8.82
CA PHE A 16 -4.83 -11.16 -8.08
C PHE A 16 -4.29 -12.49 -8.64
N GLU A 17 -3.80 -12.51 -9.86
CA GLU A 17 -3.21 -13.74 -10.42
C GLU A 17 -1.86 -14.05 -9.77
N GLN A 18 -1.00 -13.05 -9.61
CA GLN A 18 0.27 -13.22 -8.93
C GLN A 18 0.12 -13.30 -7.42
N ASP A 19 -0.80 -12.52 -6.88
CA ASP A 19 -1.18 -12.49 -5.47
C ASP A 19 0.02 -12.57 -4.50
N LYS A 20 0.94 -11.63 -4.65
CA LYS A 20 2.15 -11.59 -3.82
C LYS A 20 1.85 -11.34 -2.35
N LEU A 21 0.73 -10.67 -2.04
CA LEU A 21 0.29 -10.47 -0.66
C LEU A 21 0.00 -11.79 0.03
N SER A 22 -0.68 -12.70 -0.65
CA SER A 22 -1.04 -14.01 -0.11
C SER A 22 0.20 -14.80 0.30
N ALA A 23 1.29 -14.67 -0.44
CA ALA A 23 2.57 -15.32 -0.11
C ALA A 23 3.11 -14.88 1.26
N HIS A 24 2.69 -13.72 1.75
CA HIS A 24 3.08 -13.19 3.06
C HIS A 24 1.93 -13.22 4.07
N GLY A 25 0.85 -13.92 3.76
CA GLY A 25 -0.30 -14.02 4.66
C GLY A 25 -1.08 -12.72 4.81
N VAL A 26 -1.07 -11.87 3.80
CA VAL A 26 -1.78 -10.59 3.79
C VAL A 26 -2.88 -10.62 2.74
N THR A 27 -4.07 -10.12 3.08
CA THR A 27 -5.15 -9.99 2.11
C THR A 27 -5.11 -8.62 1.46
N PHE A 28 -5.75 -8.50 0.30
CA PHE A 28 -5.91 -7.21 -0.37
C PHE A 28 -6.66 -6.22 0.52
N ASP A 29 -7.72 -6.67 1.20
CA ASP A 29 -8.50 -5.81 2.09
C ASP A 29 -7.64 -5.27 3.23
N GLU A 30 -6.78 -6.11 3.82
CA GLU A 30 -5.87 -5.66 4.86
C GLU A 30 -4.90 -4.60 4.34
N ALA A 31 -4.38 -4.77 3.14
CA ALA A 31 -3.49 -3.78 2.53
C ALA A 31 -4.21 -2.45 2.34
N VAL A 32 -5.45 -2.48 1.85
CA VAL A 32 -6.26 -1.26 1.68
C VAL A 32 -6.54 -0.59 3.02
N GLU A 33 -6.84 -1.37 4.07
CA GLU A 33 -7.09 -0.84 5.40
C GLU A 33 -5.93 0.03 5.90
N CYS A 34 -4.70 -0.35 5.58
CA CYS A 34 -3.53 0.41 6.00
C CYS A 34 -3.53 1.83 5.44
N PHE A 35 -4.12 2.06 4.28
CA PHE A 35 -4.20 3.39 3.66
C PHE A 35 -5.17 4.32 4.38
N PHE A 36 -6.01 3.79 5.24
CA PHE A 36 -6.98 4.57 6.03
C PHE A 36 -6.59 4.65 7.50
N SER A 37 -5.41 4.12 7.86
CA SER A 37 -4.86 4.27 9.21
C SER A 37 -3.94 5.48 9.27
N ASP A 38 -3.36 5.73 10.45
CA ASP A 38 -2.23 6.65 10.57
C ASP A 38 -1.02 5.97 9.95
N PHE A 39 -0.62 6.40 8.77
CA PHE A 39 0.43 5.75 8.02
C PHE A 39 1.64 6.67 7.83
N GLN A 40 2.77 6.05 7.52
CA GLN A 40 3.98 6.72 7.07
C GLN A 40 4.31 6.23 5.67
N ILE A 41 4.71 7.15 4.80
CA ILE A 41 5.08 6.80 3.43
C ILE A 41 6.51 7.23 3.16
N ARG A 42 7.27 6.33 2.51
CA ARG A 42 8.61 6.62 2.02
C ARG A 42 8.67 6.29 0.54
N ARG A 43 9.42 7.12 -0.21
CA ARG A 43 9.67 6.84 -1.61
C ARG A 43 10.64 5.66 -1.72
N ASN A 44 10.38 4.76 -2.68
CA ASN A 44 11.31 3.70 -3.00
C ASN A 44 12.52 4.30 -3.74
N LYS A 45 13.74 4.01 -3.25
CA LYS A 45 14.95 4.57 -3.85
C LYS A 45 15.26 3.98 -5.22
N ARG A 46 14.81 2.76 -5.48
CA ARG A 46 15.13 2.03 -6.71
C ARG A 46 14.18 2.36 -7.86
N TYR A 47 12.91 2.62 -7.55
CA TYR A 47 11.88 2.92 -8.54
C TYR A 47 11.18 4.22 -8.17
N ARG A 48 11.17 5.18 -9.10
CA ARG A 48 10.65 6.54 -8.84
C ARG A 48 9.16 6.59 -8.55
N ASP A 49 8.40 5.69 -9.16
CA ASP A 49 6.94 5.67 -9.04
C ASP A 49 6.45 4.73 -7.96
N ARG A 50 7.35 4.13 -7.19
CA ARG A 50 7.01 3.19 -6.13
C ARG A 50 7.28 3.76 -4.76
N TYR A 51 6.44 3.37 -3.81
CA TYR A 51 6.46 3.87 -2.45
C TYR A 51 6.29 2.72 -1.48
N GLN A 52 6.71 2.96 -0.24
CA GLN A 52 6.48 2.06 0.89
C GLN A 52 5.53 2.75 1.86
N LEU A 53 4.50 2.06 2.26
CA LEU A 53 3.58 2.54 3.29
C LEU A 53 3.69 1.64 4.51
N LEU A 54 3.88 2.26 5.68
CA LEU A 54 3.78 1.58 6.97
C LEU A 54 2.44 1.96 7.57
N GLY A 55 1.57 1.00 7.74
CA GLY A 55 0.23 1.27 8.25
C GLY A 55 -0.26 0.11 9.11
N ARG A 56 -1.49 0.26 9.58
CA ARG A 56 -2.09 -0.71 10.48
C ARG A 56 -3.43 -1.16 9.94
N THR A 57 -3.71 -2.46 10.03
CA THR A 57 -5.00 -3.00 9.66
C THR A 57 -6.02 -2.76 10.77
N LEU A 58 -7.29 -2.96 10.46
CA LEU A 58 -8.36 -2.87 11.45
C LEU A 58 -8.18 -3.90 12.57
N GLY A 59 -7.58 -5.05 12.25
CA GLY A 59 -7.27 -6.07 13.24
C GLY A 59 -6.02 -5.82 14.07
N GLY A 60 -5.32 -4.70 13.85
CA GLY A 60 -4.16 -4.30 14.64
C GLY A 60 -2.81 -4.81 14.11
N ARG A 61 -2.78 -5.43 12.94
CA ARG A 61 -1.50 -5.83 12.31
C ARG A 61 -0.79 -4.62 11.77
N THR A 62 0.51 -4.54 11.94
CA THR A 62 1.34 -3.52 11.30
C THR A 62 1.96 -4.10 10.05
N LEU A 63 1.71 -3.46 8.92
CA LEU A 63 2.16 -3.95 7.61
C LEU A 63 3.02 -2.92 6.90
N LYS A 64 3.97 -3.42 6.12
CA LYS A 64 4.67 -2.63 5.11
C LYS A 64 4.06 -2.99 3.75
N ILE A 65 3.55 -1.99 3.05
CA ILE A 65 2.91 -2.18 1.75
C ILE A 65 3.76 -1.49 0.69
N ILE A 66 4.10 -2.19 -0.37
CA ILE A 66 4.79 -1.62 -1.53
C ILE A 66 3.73 -1.35 -2.59
N PHE A 67 3.68 -0.12 -3.07
CA PHE A 67 2.69 0.27 -4.06
C PHE A 67 3.28 1.22 -5.09
N GLN A 68 2.58 1.34 -6.21
CA GLN A 68 2.87 2.27 -7.28
C GLN A 68 1.75 3.31 -7.33
N LEU A 69 2.12 4.59 -7.39
CA LEU A 69 1.14 5.66 -7.55
C LEU A 69 0.99 5.95 -9.05
N LYS A 70 -0.20 5.75 -9.56
CA LYS A 70 -0.55 5.97 -10.96
C LYS A 70 -1.29 7.30 -11.12
N PRO A 71 -1.40 7.84 -12.35
CA PRO A 71 -2.20 9.05 -12.58
C PRO A 71 -3.62 8.92 -12.06
N LYS A 72 -4.26 10.06 -11.77
CA LYS A 72 -5.63 10.15 -11.24
C LYS A 72 -5.77 9.55 -9.84
N ASN A 73 -4.68 9.56 -9.06
CA ASN A 73 -4.68 9.09 -7.68
C ASN A 73 -5.04 7.60 -7.55
N VAL A 74 -4.64 6.79 -8.51
CA VAL A 74 -4.83 5.35 -8.48
C VAL A 74 -3.62 4.71 -7.80
N VAL A 75 -3.87 3.79 -6.87
CA VAL A 75 -2.83 3.06 -6.15
C VAL A 75 -2.83 1.61 -6.64
N ARG A 76 -1.70 1.19 -7.22
CA ARG A 76 -1.49 -0.21 -7.57
C ARG A 76 -0.67 -0.87 -6.46
N ILE A 77 -1.30 -1.74 -5.70
CA ILE A 77 -0.63 -2.50 -4.65
C ILE A 77 0.20 -3.61 -5.31
N ILE A 78 1.47 -3.71 -4.92
CA ILE A 78 2.39 -4.69 -5.50
C ILE A 78 2.58 -5.86 -4.55
N THR A 79 2.96 -5.58 -3.30
CA THR A 79 3.16 -6.61 -2.29
C THR A 79 3.12 -5.96 -0.90
N GLY A 80 3.18 -6.79 0.13
CA GLY A 80 3.23 -6.31 1.50
C GLY A 80 3.45 -7.46 2.47
N TRP A 81 3.87 -7.12 3.70
CA TRP A 81 4.17 -8.12 4.72
C TRP A 81 4.11 -7.51 6.10
N ASP A 82 4.05 -8.37 7.11
CA ASP A 82 4.12 -7.97 8.52
C ASP A 82 5.50 -7.44 8.88
N ILE A 83 5.53 -6.48 9.77
CA ILE A 83 6.75 -5.99 10.39
C ILE A 83 6.68 -6.06 11.90
#